data_d7ff7d2b5cd7496c9dfd77ff30744303
#
_entry.id   d7ff7d2b5cd7496c9dfd77ff30744303
#
_cell.length_a   1.000
_cell.length_b   1.000
_cell.length_c   1.000
_cell.angle_alpha   90.00
_cell.angle_beta   90.00
_cell.angle_gamma   90.00
#
_symmetry.space_group_name_H-M   'P 1'
#
loop_
_entity.id
_entity.type
_entity.pdbx_description
1 polymer ?
#
loop_
_entity_poly.entity_id
_entity_poly.type
_entity_poly.pdbx_seq_one_letter_code
_entity_poly.pdbx_strand_id
1 'polypeptide(L)'
;MIKKFDEFINSRDAKLESFIPETPTAQEQKPEGGAKQISGFKEVVEIEGLGKMKAKFDTGNTAYSAIIVQDFDEHNGEVTFDYCGEKKTYPIEKHIRIWHHGKSTERPVIKVNLKFNGKEYKDELVDLKISDLTGTKHYRSRMLICKDFMERANIVIDPSKDFKLTDEKELPKNKKKNKK
;
A
#
# COMPACT_ATOMS: atom_id res chain seq x y z
N MET A 1 -23.08 44.99 10.29
CA MET A 1 -22.19 44.31 9.27
C MET A 1 -21.78 42.90 9.69
N ILE A 2 -22.61 42.15 10.45
CA ILE A 2 -22.32 40.81 11.01
C ILE A 2 -23.17 39.71 10.35
N LYS A 3 -24.29 40.07 9.69
CA LYS A 3 -25.19 39.06 9.06
C LYS A 3 -24.67 38.29 7.85
N LYS A 4 -23.58 38.74 7.23
CA LYS A 4 -22.99 38.02 6.05
C LYS A 4 -22.07 36.84 6.39
N PHE A 5 -21.65 36.70 7.65
CA PHE A 5 -20.72 35.62 8.04
C PHE A 5 -21.47 34.31 8.33
N ASP A 6 -22.68 34.42 8.91
CA ASP A 6 -23.49 33.25 9.27
C ASP A 6 -24.09 32.54 8.03
N GLU A 7 -24.42 33.32 6.97
CA GLU A 7 -24.89 32.76 5.70
C GLU A 7 -23.77 32.02 4.95
N PHE A 8 -22.50 32.41 5.16
CA PHE A 8 -21.35 31.75 4.52
C PHE A 8 -21.00 30.42 5.18
N ILE A 9 -21.21 30.27 6.48
CA ILE A 9 -20.97 29.00 7.22
C ILE A 9 -22.06 28.00 6.85
N ASN A 10 -23.32 28.38 6.86
CA ASN A 10 -24.45 27.50 6.53
C ASN A 10 -24.43 26.98 5.08
N SER A 11 -23.85 27.74 4.14
CA SER A 11 -23.71 27.28 2.75
C SER A 11 -22.54 26.31 2.53
N ARG A 12 -21.56 26.27 3.44
CA ARG A 12 -20.44 25.29 3.40
C ARG A 12 -20.83 23.93 3.98
N ASP A 13 -21.61 23.94 5.06
CA ASP A 13 -22.01 22.69 5.72
C ASP A 13 -22.97 21.86 4.86
N ALA A 14 -23.86 22.51 4.14
CA ALA A 14 -24.77 21.81 3.21
C ALA A 14 -24.09 21.17 1.98
N LYS A 15 -22.86 21.59 1.64
CA LYS A 15 -22.06 20.99 0.55
C LYS A 15 -21.07 19.92 1.05
N LEU A 16 -20.78 19.85 2.35
CA LEU A 16 -19.88 18.85 2.92
C LEU A 16 -20.56 17.51 3.20
N GLU A 17 -21.86 17.49 3.46
CA GLU A 17 -22.59 16.25 3.78
C GLU A 17 -22.78 15.31 2.59
N SER A 18 -22.62 15.77 1.34
CA SER A 18 -22.74 14.92 0.16
C SER A 18 -21.42 14.28 -0.31
N PHE A 19 -20.33 14.48 0.40
CA PHE A 19 -18.99 14.00 0.02
C PHE A 19 -18.25 13.34 1.19
N ILE A 20 -18.94 12.42 1.89
CA ILE A 20 -18.22 11.41 2.68
C ILE A 20 -17.80 10.35 1.66
N PRO A 21 -16.51 10.25 1.29
CA PRO A 21 -16.06 9.11 0.50
C PRO A 21 -16.40 7.87 1.33
N GLU A 22 -17.08 6.90 0.73
CA GLU A 22 -17.29 5.61 1.38
C GLU A 22 -15.94 5.13 1.86
N THR A 23 -15.76 5.12 3.17
CA THR A 23 -14.58 4.53 3.80
C THR A 23 -14.55 3.09 3.33
N PRO A 24 -13.46 2.62 2.71
CA PRO A 24 -13.39 1.24 2.26
C PRO A 24 -13.75 0.36 3.46
N THR A 25 -14.76 -0.48 3.31
CA THR A 25 -15.19 -1.41 4.36
C THR A 25 -13.96 -2.24 4.71
N ALA A 26 -13.40 -1.97 5.89
CA ALA A 26 -12.28 -2.74 6.41
C ALA A 26 -12.67 -4.21 6.37
N GLN A 27 -11.77 -5.06 5.88
CA GLN A 27 -11.97 -6.50 5.95
C GLN A 27 -12.15 -6.84 7.44
N GLU A 28 -13.33 -7.31 7.83
CA GLU A 28 -13.64 -7.71 9.22
C GLU A 28 -12.89 -8.98 9.64
N GLN A 29 -11.58 -8.96 9.54
CA GLN A 29 -10.73 -9.94 10.19
C GLN A 29 -10.36 -9.38 11.56
N LYS A 30 -11.05 -9.84 12.62
CA LYS A 30 -10.68 -9.54 14.00
C LYS A 30 -9.19 -9.84 14.21
N PRO A 31 -8.44 -8.97 14.93
CA PRO A 31 -7.06 -9.29 15.29
C PRO A 31 -7.05 -10.64 16.03
N GLU A 32 -6.34 -11.61 15.48
CA GLU A 32 -6.03 -12.81 16.22
C GLU A 32 -5.28 -12.38 17.48
N GLY A 33 -5.78 -12.71 18.67
CA GLY A 33 -5.27 -12.28 19.97
C GLY A 33 -3.87 -12.79 20.31
N GLY A 34 -2.92 -12.62 19.41
CA GLY A 34 -1.51 -12.94 19.57
C GLY A 34 -0.72 -11.81 20.25
N ALA A 35 0.47 -12.12 20.77
CA ALA A 35 1.38 -11.12 21.31
C ALA A 35 1.74 -10.06 20.24
N LYS A 36 1.87 -8.79 20.66
CA LYS A 36 2.31 -7.70 19.79
C LYS A 36 3.67 -8.01 19.19
N GLN A 37 3.78 -7.87 17.87
CA GLN A 37 5.04 -8.02 17.14
C GLN A 37 5.69 -6.65 17.00
N ILE A 38 6.91 -6.49 17.48
CA ILE A 38 7.65 -5.23 17.30
C ILE A 38 8.48 -5.35 16.03
N SER A 39 8.00 -4.74 14.97
CA SER A 39 8.64 -4.69 13.66
C SER A 39 9.59 -3.50 13.54
N GLY A 40 10.53 -3.57 12.60
CA GLY A 40 11.29 -2.40 12.17
C GLY A 40 10.45 -1.52 11.22
N PHE A 41 11.02 -0.36 10.85
CA PHE A 41 10.40 0.57 9.91
C PHE A 41 10.30 -0.01 8.49
N LYS A 42 11.26 -0.89 8.13
CA LYS A 42 11.27 -1.67 6.89
C LYS A 42 11.48 -3.12 7.22
N GLU A 43 10.83 -3.98 6.46
CA GLU A 43 10.93 -5.43 6.59
C GLU A 43 10.87 -6.09 5.21
N VAL A 44 11.16 -7.39 5.15
CA VAL A 44 10.93 -8.19 3.97
C VAL A 44 9.54 -8.80 4.06
N VAL A 45 8.76 -8.64 3.00
CA VAL A 45 7.50 -9.36 2.79
C VAL A 45 7.62 -10.20 1.52
N GLU A 46 6.81 -11.22 1.41
CA GLU A 46 6.72 -12.04 0.19
C GLU A 46 5.27 -12.00 -0.31
N ILE A 47 5.11 -11.73 -1.60
CA ILE A 47 3.82 -11.83 -2.28
C ILE A 47 3.89 -12.99 -3.25
N GLU A 48 2.88 -13.85 -3.21
CA GLU A 48 2.76 -14.96 -4.14
C GLU A 48 2.77 -14.45 -5.59
N GLY A 49 3.58 -15.06 -6.44
CA GLY A 49 3.75 -14.64 -7.84
C GLY A 49 4.66 -13.43 -8.07
N LEU A 50 4.99 -12.64 -7.04
CA LEU A 50 5.93 -11.51 -7.12
C LEU A 50 7.23 -11.76 -6.36
N GLY A 51 7.22 -12.67 -5.37
CA GLY A 51 8.37 -13.01 -4.55
C GLY A 51 8.66 -12.02 -3.42
N LYS A 52 9.87 -12.09 -2.88
CA LYS A 52 10.29 -11.28 -1.73
C LYS A 52 10.62 -9.84 -2.13
N MET A 53 10.12 -8.90 -1.34
CA MET A 53 10.33 -7.47 -1.57
C MET A 53 10.49 -6.69 -0.26
N LYS A 54 11.17 -5.55 -0.35
CA LYS A 54 11.28 -4.61 0.76
C LYS A 54 9.96 -3.86 0.91
N ALA A 55 9.35 -3.98 2.07
CA ALA A 55 8.18 -3.21 2.47
C ALA A 55 8.57 -2.12 3.47
N LYS A 56 7.87 -0.99 3.41
CA LYS A 56 7.91 0.07 4.41
C LYS A 56 6.57 0.13 5.11
N PHE A 57 6.58 0.15 6.43
CA PHE A 57 5.38 0.37 7.21
C PHE A 57 5.02 1.86 7.24
N ASP A 58 3.83 2.19 6.79
CA ASP A 58 3.36 3.58 6.62
C ASP A 58 2.10 3.81 7.47
N THR A 59 2.30 4.28 8.69
CA THR A 59 1.21 4.54 9.64
C THR A 59 0.25 5.66 9.19
N GLY A 60 0.68 6.49 8.24
CA GLY A 60 -0.16 7.52 7.62
C GLY A 60 -1.02 6.99 6.47
N ASN A 61 -0.77 5.79 5.98
CA ASN A 61 -1.60 5.16 4.96
C ASN A 61 -2.77 4.41 5.62
N THR A 62 -3.96 5.00 5.53
CA THR A 62 -5.21 4.46 6.09
C THR A 62 -6.08 3.72 5.06
N ALA A 63 -5.63 3.69 3.79
CA ALA A 63 -6.31 2.94 2.73
C ALA A 63 -5.78 1.50 2.67
N TYR A 64 -5.44 1.01 1.49
CA TYR A 64 -4.85 -0.32 1.30
C TYR A 64 -3.33 -0.27 1.37
N SER A 65 -2.70 -1.41 1.66
CA SER A 65 -1.29 -1.58 1.36
C SER A 65 -1.06 -1.40 -0.14
N ALA A 66 0.08 -0.85 -0.54
CA ALA A 66 0.33 -0.51 -1.94
C ALA A 66 1.57 -1.20 -2.49
N ILE A 67 1.45 -1.81 -3.67
CA ILE A 67 2.61 -2.25 -4.46
C ILE A 67 3.06 -1.08 -5.34
N ILE A 68 4.35 -0.75 -5.28
CA ILE A 68 4.92 0.34 -6.06
C ILE A 68 5.41 -0.19 -7.40
N VAL A 69 4.81 0.30 -8.48
CA VAL A 69 5.11 -0.03 -9.87
C VAL A 69 5.56 1.22 -10.64
N GLN A 70 6.21 1.04 -11.78
CA GLN A 70 6.59 2.16 -12.66
C GLN A 70 5.39 2.64 -13.48
N ASP A 71 4.62 1.70 -13.96
CA ASP A 71 3.44 1.90 -14.79
C ASP A 71 2.57 0.65 -14.77
N PHE A 72 1.32 0.77 -15.21
CA PHE A 72 0.43 -0.36 -15.43
C PHE A 72 -0.55 -0.07 -16.56
N ASP A 73 -1.02 -1.12 -17.20
CA ASP A 73 -2.07 -1.09 -18.22
C ASP A 73 -3.30 -1.83 -17.70
N GLU A 74 -4.48 -1.27 -17.92
CA GLU A 74 -5.76 -1.88 -17.56
C GLU A 74 -6.52 -2.30 -18.82
N HIS A 75 -6.98 -3.53 -18.86
CA HIS A 75 -7.77 -4.06 -19.96
C HIS A 75 -8.70 -5.18 -19.48
N ASN A 76 -9.98 -5.11 -19.89
CA ASN A 76 -11.00 -6.14 -19.61
C ASN A 76 -11.12 -6.55 -18.12
N GLY A 77 -10.99 -5.60 -17.19
CA GLY A 77 -11.10 -5.89 -15.77
C GLY A 77 -9.83 -6.51 -15.15
N GLU A 78 -8.74 -6.49 -15.87
CA GLU A 78 -7.42 -6.93 -15.41
C GLU A 78 -6.43 -5.78 -15.46
N VAL A 79 -5.43 -5.82 -14.59
CA VAL A 79 -4.29 -4.91 -14.61
C VAL A 79 -3.00 -5.67 -14.86
N THR A 80 -2.19 -5.17 -15.79
CA THR A 80 -0.87 -5.72 -16.14
C THR A 80 0.22 -4.71 -15.85
N PHE A 81 1.27 -5.14 -15.17
CA PHE A 81 2.44 -4.30 -14.86
C PHE A 81 3.75 -5.10 -14.97
N ASP A 82 4.85 -4.40 -15.17
CA ASP A 82 6.18 -5.01 -15.12
C ASP A 82 6.68 -5.08 -13.67
N TYR A 83 7.06 -6.28 -13.26
CA TYR A 83 7.68 -6.50 -11.97
C TYR A 83 8.97 -7.29 -12.12
N CYS A 84 10.10 -6.64 -11.86
CA CYS A 84 11.45 -7.23 -12.00
C CYS A 84 11.76 -7.78 -13.41
N GLY A 85 11.17 -7.18 -14.46
CA GLY A 85 11.38 -7.57 -15.86
C GLY A 85 10.43 -8.67 -16.36
N GLU A 86 9.44 -9.02 -15.55
CA GLU A 86 8.37 -9.94 -15.92
C GLU A 86 7.03 -9.22 -15.91
N LYS A 87 6.20 -9.45 -16.92
CA LYS A 87 4.81 -8.97 -16.91
C LYS A 87 3.98 -9.81 -15.98
N LYS A 88 3.24 -9.15 -15.12
CA LYS A 88 2.32 -9.75 -14.15
C LYS A 88 0.93 -9.20 -14.39
N THR A 89 -0.07 -10.08 -14.44
CA THR A 89 -1.47 -9.72 -14.67
C THR A 89 -2.32 -10.22 -13.52
N TYR A 90 -3.21 -9.37 -13.03
CA TYR A 90 -4.11 -9.64 -11.92
C TYR A 90 -5.51 -9.13 -12.24
N PRO A 91 -6.58 -9.82 -11.80
CA PRO A 91 -7.93 -9.27 -11.82
C PRO A 91 -8.01 -8.01 -10.97
N ILE A 92 -8.76 -7.02 -11.44
CA ILE A 92 -9.07 -5.81 -10.66
C ILE A 92 -10.31 -6.09 -9.82
N GLU A 93 -10.16 -6.03 -8.49
CA GLU A 93 -11.29 -6.18 -7.56
C GLU A 93 -12.14 -4.92 -7.50
N LYS A 94 -11.51 -3.76 -7.55
CA LYS A 94 -12.13 -2.43 -7.57
C LYS A 94 -11.12 -1.33 -7.86
N HIS A 95 -11.61 -0.11 -8.00
CA HIS A 95 -10.77 1.09 -8.03
C HIS A 95 -10.97 1.90 -6.76
N ILE A 96 -9.89 2.59 -6.33
CA ILE A 96 -9.93 3.55 -5.23
C ILE A 96 -9.41 4.89 -5.70
N ARG A 97 -9.95 5.95 -5.10
CA ARG A 97 -9.50 7.32 -5.35
C ARG A 97 -8.71 7.83 -4.17
N ILE A 98 -7.44 8.15 -4.39
CA ILE A 98 -6.54 8.69 -3.38
C ILE A 98 -6.33 10.18 -3.62
N TRP A 99 -6.56 10.98 -2.59
CA TRP A 99 -6.29 12.42 -2.62
C TRP A 99 -4.91 12.71 -2.04
N HIS A 100 -4.10 13.43 -2.81
CA HIS A 100 -2.77 13.81 -2.36
C HIS A 100 -2.40 15.19 -2.94
N HIS A 101 -2.08 16.15 -2.06
CA HIS A 101 -1.73 17.53 -2.45
C HIS A 101 -2.72 18.18 -3.44
N GLY A 102 -4.02 18.06 -3.18
CA GLY A 102 -5.06 18.68 -4.01
C GLY A 102 -5.32 17.99 -5.36
N LYS A 103 -4.67 16.85 -5.60
CA LYS A 103 -4.90 16.01 -6.79
C LYS A 103 -5.48 14.67 -6.37
N SER A 104 -6.41 14.15 -7.16
CA SER A 104 -6.89 12.79 -7.01
C SER A 104 -6.21 11.88 -8.03
N THR A 105 -5.87 10.67 -7.58
CA THR A 105 -5.35 9.58 -8.43
C THR A 105 -6.23 8.38 -8.22
N GLU A 106 -6.72 7.80 -9.28
CA GLU A 106 -7.43 6.53 -9.26
C GLU A 106 -6.42 5.39 -9.37
N ARG A 107 -6.63 4.31 -8.58
CA ARG A 107 -5.73 3.18 -8.54
C ARG A 107 -6.51 1.88 -8.51
N PRO A 108 -6.11 0.88 -9.33
CA PRO A 108 -6.68 -0.45 -9.24
C PRO A 108 -6.24 -1.13 -7.94
N VAL A 109 -7.16 -1.88 -7.36
CA VAL A 109 -6.94 -2.75 -6.20
C VAL A 109 -7.00 -4.18 -6.68
N ILE A 110 -5.99 -4.95 -6.32
CA ILE A 110 -5.88 -6.37 -6.64
C ILE A 110 -5.85 -7.20 -5.36
N LYS A 111 -6.12 -8.47 -5.47
CA LYS A 111 -6.06 -9.44 -4.38
C LYS A 111 -4.76 -10.24 -4.46
N VAL A 112 -4.06 -10.38 -3.35
CA VAL A 112 -2.80 -11.12 -3.26
C VAL A 112 -2.71 -11.95 -1.98
N ASN A 113 -1.89 -12.99 -2.01
CA ASN A 113 -1.47 -13.70 -0.80
C ASN A 113 -0.12 -13.14 -0.33
N LEU A 114 -0.08 -12.64 0.89
CA LEU A 114 1.08 -11.99 1.48
C LEU A 114 1.63 -12.85 2.62
N LYS A 115 2.96 -13.04 2.66
CA LYS A 115 3.66 -13.68 3.77
C LYS A 115 4.54 -12.68 4.49
N PHE A 116 4.43 -12.63 5.79
CA PHE A 116 5.25 -11.79 6.65
C PHE A 116 5.57 -12.49 7.96
N ASN A 117 6.84 -12.51 8.35
CA ASN A 117 7.32 -13.10 9.60
C ASN A 117 6.76 -14.53 9.85
N GLY A 118 6.82 -15.39 8.84
CA GLY A 118 6.35 -16.78 8.91
C GLY A 118 4.84 -16.98 8.89
N LYS A 119 4.04 -15.90 8.88
CA LYS A 119 2.58 -15.95 8.76
C LYS A 119 2.14 -15.66 7.34
N GLU A 120 1.07 -16.32 6.91
CA GLU A 120 0.42 -16.08 5.64
C GLU A 120 -0.89 -15.31 5.86
N TYR A 121 -1.09 -14.26 5.06
CA TYR A 121 -2.28 -13.43 5.01
C TYR A 121 -2.87 -13.60 3.61
N LYS A 122 -4.00 -14.31 3.54
CA LYS A 122 -4.67 -14.63 2.27
C LYS A 122 -5.63 -13.52 1.87
N ASP A 123 -5.84 -13.41 0.55
CA ASP A 123 -6.83 -12.49 -0.03
C ASP A 123 -6.64 -11.03 0.38
N GLU A 124 -5.39 -10.61 0.65
CA GLU A 124 -5.10 -9.22 1.00
C GLU A 124 -5.35 -8.31 -0.20
N LEU A 125 -6.12 -7.25 0.04
CA LEU A 125 -6.37 -6.21 -0.95
C LEU A 125 -5.22 -5.21 -0.94
N VAL A 126 -4.62 -4.97 -2.09
CA VAL A 126 -3.51 -4.02 -2.25
C VAL A 126 -3.75 -3.13 -3.46
N ASP A 127 -3.42 -1.84 -3.36
CA ASP A 127 -3.48 -0.94 -4.51
C ASP A 127 -2.17 -0.93 -5.29
N LEU A 128 -2.23 -0.56 -6.58
CA LEU A 128 -1.06 -0.29 -7.39
C LEU A 128 -0.75 1.20 -7.41
N LYS A 129 0.40 1.55 -6.87
CA LYS A 129 0.88 2.94 -6.82
C LYS A 129 1.96 3.17 -7.85
N ILE A 130 1.69 4.04 -8.84
CA ILE A 130 2.72 4.50 -9.76
C ILE A 130 3.70 5.40 -9.01
N SER A 131 4.98 5.13 -9.15
CA SER A 131 6.05 5.98 -8.65
C SER A 131 7.22 5.96 -9.61
N ASP A 132 7.77 7.14 -9.89
CA ASP A 132 9.01 7.22 -10.65
C ASP A 132 10.14 6.55 -9.85
N LEU A 133 10.55 5.40 -10.32
CA LEU A 133 11.67 4.62 -9.78
C LEU A 133 12.96 4.90 -10.55
N THR A 134 12.90 5.77 -11.57
CA THR A 134 14.07 6.16 -12.36
C THR A 134 14.95 7.13 -11.56
N GLY A 135 16.25 6.98 -11.66
CA GLY A 135 17.21 7.91 -11.08
C GLY A 135 17.61 7.71 -9.62
N THR A 136 17.05 6.76 -8.89
CA THR A 136 17.49 6.47 -7.52
C THR A 136 18.39 5.24 -7.45
N LYS A 137 19.66 5.46 -7.08
CA LYS A 137 20.63 4.37 -6.86
C LYS A 137 20.28 3.47 -5.64
N HIS A 138 19.32 3.87 -4.83
CA HIS A 138 18.95 3.15 -3.63
C HIS A 138 17.58 2.50 -3.79
N TYR A 139 17.52 1.22 -3.49
CA TYR A 139 16.31 0.42 -3.46
C TYR A 139 15.30 1.03 -2.49
N ARG A 140 14.36 1.75 -3.04
CA ARG A 140 13.18 2.15 -2.29
C ARG A 140 12.34 0.90 -1.99
N SER A 141 11.57 0.97 -0.93
CA SER A 141 10.60 -0.06 -0.64
C SER A 141 9.68 -0.25 -1.86
N ARG A 142 9.42 -1.50 -2.21
CA ARG A 142 8.52 -1.88 -3.30
C ARG A 142 7.08 -2.01 -2.83
N MET A 143 6.88 -2.00 -1.53
CA MET A 143 5.57 -2.08 -0.92
C MET A 143 5.46 -1.08 0.23
N LEU A 144 4.27 -0.50 0.38
CA LEU A 144 3.85 0.25 1.56
C LEU A 144 2.81 -0.58 2.30
N ILE A 145 3.05 -0.85 3.57
CA ILE A 145 2.10 -1.55 4.42
C ILE A 145 1.23 -0.52 5.13
N CYS A 146 -0.08 -0.64 4.98
CA CYS A 146 -1.04 0.29 5.57
C CYS A 146 -1.27 0.05 7.07
N LYS A 147 -1.88 1.06 7.72
CA LYS A 147 -2.22 1.02 9.14
C LYS A 147 -3.17 -0.14 9.46
N ASP A 148 -4.18 -0.36 8.63
CA ASP A 148 -5.17 -1.42 8.83
C ASP A 148 -4.54 -2.83 8.87
N PHE A 149 -3.63 -3.11 7.94
CA PHE A 149 -2.86 -4.36 7.98
C PHE A 149 -2.07 -4.51 9.28
N MET A 150 -1.39 -3.42 9.73
CA MET A 150 -0.62 -3.45 10.97
C MET A 150 -1.50 -3.75 12.19
N GLU A 151 -2.69 -3.16 12.25
CA GLU A 151 -3.66 -3.40 13.33
C GLU A 151 -4.12 -4.86 13.34
N ARG A 152 -4.54 -5.39 12.19
CA ARG A 152 -4.99 -6.80 12.06
C ARG A 152 -3.87 -7.80 12.35
N ALA A 153 -2.65 -7.50 11.92
CA ALA A 153 -1.47 -8.34 12.17
C ALA A 153 -0.84 -8.13 13.56
N ASN A 154 -1.41 -7.25 14.40
CA ASN A 154 -0.92 -6.89 15.74
C ASN A 154 0.54 -6.42 15.74
N ILE A 155 0.88 -5.53 14.80
CA ILE A 155 2.24 -5.00 14.59
C ILE A 155 2.40 -3.62 15.23
N VAL A 156 3.48 -3.44 15.97
CA VAL A 156 3.95 -2.14 16.48
C VAL A 156 5.28 -1.83 15.81
N ILE A 157 5.47 -0.58 15.37
CA ILE A 157 6.68 -0.17 14.65
C ILE A 157 7.69 0.44 15.61
N ASP A 158 8.91 -0.05 15.56
CA ASP A 158 10.10 0.61 16.09
C ASP A 158 10.76 1.39 14.95
N PRO A 159 10.57 2.74 14.88
CA PRO A 159 11.06 3.54 13.77
C PRO A 159 12.59 3.67 13.75
N SER A 160 13.27 3.30 14.81
CA SER A 160 14.73 3.36 14.92
C SER A 160 15.44 2.16 14.29
N LYS A 161 14.69 1.13 13.89
CA LYS A 161 15.22 -0.12 13.36
C LYS A 161 14.66 -0.43 11.98
N ASP A 162 15.48 -1.05 11.14
CA ASP A 162 15.06 -1.72 9.92
C ASP A 162 15.31 -3.23 10.11
N PHE A 163 14.52 -4.08 9.48
CA PHE A 163 14.67 -5.54 9.44
C PHE A 163 14.81 -6.18 10.84
N LYS A 164 13.84 -5.91 11.69
CA LYS A 164 13.82 -6.42 13.07
C LYS A 164 13.22 -7.83 13.16
N LEU A 165 12.26 -8.13 12.31
CA LEU A 165 11.57 -9.42 12.25
C LEU A 165 12.01 -10.27 11.06
N THR A 166 12.67 -9.67 10.06
CA THR A 166 13.11 -10.33 8.84
C THR A 166 14.58 -9.99 8.54
N ASP A 167 15.25 -10.74 7.66
CA ASP A 167 16.63 -10.46 7.26
C ASP A 167 16.68 -9.80 5.87
N GLU A 168 17.34 -8.64 5.75
CA GLU A 168 17.53 -7.96 4.45
C GLU A 168 18.22 -8.86 3.41
N LYS A 169 19.00 -9.86 3.85
CA LYS A 169 19.66 -10.82 2.97
C LYS A 169 18.67 -11.71 2.22
N GLU A 170 17.42 -11.78 2.67
CA GLU A 170 16.36 -12.52 1.99
C GLU A 170 15.87 -11.83 0.71
N LEU A 171 16.19 -10.53 0.54
CA LEU A 171 15.85 -9.81 -0.67
C LEU A 171 16.62 -10.33 -1.88
N PRO A 172 15.98 -10.39 -3.06
CA PRO A 172 16.66 -10.83 -4.26
C PRO A 172 17.84 -9.90 -4.57
N LYS A 173 19.01 -10.48 -4.77
CA LYS A 173 20.20 -9.72 -5.16
C LYS A 173 20.01 -9.18 -6.56
N ASN A 174 20.16 -7.84 -6.71
CA ASN A 174 20.13 -7.21 -8.02
C ASN A 174 21.18 -7.83 -8.93
N LYS A 175 20.75 -8.53 -9.95
CA LYS A 175 21.65 -8.86 -11.06
C LYS A 175 22.06 -7.51 -11.70
N LYS A 176 23.29 -7.05 -11.46
CA LYS A 176 23.86 -5.94 -12.20
C LYS A 176 23.68 -6.27 -13.68
N LYS A 177 22.85 -5.51 -14.41
CA LYS A 177 22.85 -5.55 -15.87
C LYS A 177 24.26 -5.12 -16.28
N ASN A 178 25.12 -6.07 -16.65
CA ASN A 178 26.36 -5.75 -17.31
C ASN A 178 25.99 -5.02 -18.60
N LYS A 179 26.17 -3.69 -18.61
CA LYS A 179 26.19 -2.94 -19.85
C LYS A 179 27.40 -3.46 -20.64
N LYS A 180 27.13 -4.25 -21.68
CA LYS A 180 28.06 -4.39 -22.81
C LYS A 180 27.90 -3.18 -23.72
#